data_59f8f422d7a28a90704cf3a7f34ed37e
#
_entry.id   59f8f422d7a28a90704cf3a7f34ed37e
#
_cell.length_a   1.000
_cell.length_b   1.000
_cell.length_c   1.000
_cell.angle_alpha   90.00
_cell.angle_beta   90.00
_cell.angle_gamma   90.00
#
_symmetry.space_group_name_H-M   'P 1'
#
loop_
_entity.id
_entity.type
_entity.pdbx_description
1 polymer ?
#
loop_
_entity_poly.entity_id
_entity_poly.type
_entity_poly.pdbx_seq_one_letter_code
_entity_poly.pdbx_strand_id
1 'polypeptide(L)'
;MIDKAMPEQYSTDWKEVYAGGSQEAEARLFATFSDRIKRVQEQIKKREHAPFLRRAFHAKIHAGITDRVGIANAQFRVLLDIPQDLRIGFFQSSATYQATLRLSSASGAIQPDATPDLHGIALRVVTDTDQGTFHDFLMTDAPASHARDAQQFMIAAEAMASRWKIVSFFKLLLNLGLSETIRMVQVLQRDSRKIESLANDQFWSRAPYKFGPYAVKFNLQPSSSMPGGPAPSGESYLKEEFTQRLLKGPITFDFRVQRYVNATATPIEDGTVEWKESDAPFETIAQLVIPQQDLRTNAAQEAEVLVDNLEFNPWNTTDDFRPLGNLNRARRTVYEASANYRSGRTDDPPSSLVSLVSKVVGVVLVGVALVAGLRYVSKRLR
;
A
#
# COMPACT_ATOMS: atom_id res chain seq x y z
N MET A 1 18.08 -4.18 -36.29
CA MET A 1 17.70 -4.36 -34.89
C MET A 1 18.99 -4.16 -34.08
N ILE A 2 19.14 -3.02 -33.48
CA ILE A 2 20.31 -2.75 -32.62
C ILE A 2 19.98 -3.39 -31.30
N ASP A 3 20.71 -4.44 -30.97
CA ASP A 3 20.73 -5.07 -29.65
C ASP A 3 21.19 -4.00 -28.65
N LYS A 4 20.25 -3.40 -27.96
CA LYS A 4 20.55 -2.43 -26.90
C LYS A 4 21.10 -3.26 -25.76
N ALA A 5 22.44 -3.39 -25.71
CA ALA A 5 23.12 -3.97 -24.56
C ALA A 5 22.49 -3.42 -23.28
N MET A 6 22.12 -4.33 -22.37
CA MET A 6 21.59 -3.97 -21.06
C MET A 6 22.55 -2.97 -20.40
N PRO A 7 22.07 -1.92 -19.77
CA PRO A 7 22.94 -1.13 -18.92
C PRO A 7 23.53 -2.08 -17.86
N GLU A 8 24.84 -2.11 -17.69
CA GLU A 8 25.56 -2.84 -16.62
C GLU A 8 25.09 -2.47 -15.20
N GLN A 9 24.04 -1.69 -15.13
CA GLN A 9 23.54 -1.01 -13.94
C GLN A 9 22.66 -1.90 -13.07
N TYR A 10 21.98 -2.91 -13.61
CA TYR A 10 21.02 -3.73 -12.85
C TYR A 10 21.66 -5.06 -12.41
N SER A 11 21.48 -5.39 -11.13
CA SER A 11 22.06 -6.60 -10.54
C SER A 11 20.99 -7.63 -10.20
N THR A 12 21.34 -8.89 -10.40
CA THR A 12 20.56 -10.04 -9.92
C THR A 12 21.12 -10.59 -8.59
N ASP A 13 22.15 -9.98 -8.01
CA ASP A 13 22.81 -10.43 -6.80
C ASP A 13 22.11 -10.00 -5.50
N TRP A 14 20.83 -9.64 -5.60
CA TRP A 14 20.04 -9.30 -4.43
C TRP A 14 19.91 -10.51 -3.48
N LYS A 15 19.88 -10.21 -2.19
CA LYS A 15 19.78 -11.25 -1.15
C LYS A 15 18.75 -10.83 -0.11
N GLU A 16 18.01 -11.82 0.38
CA GLU A 16 17.19 -11.67 1.57
C GLU A 16 18.01 -12.03 2.81
N VAL A 17 17.88 -11.19 3.83
CA VAL A 17 18.50 -11.41 5.15
C VAL A 17 17.38 -11.59 6.16
N TYR A 18 17.36 -12.74 6.79
CA TYR A 18 16.31 -13.11 7.73
C TYR A 18 16.62 -12.62 9.14
N ALA A 19 15.61 -12.05 9.82
CA ALA A 19 15.75 -11.63 11.20
C ALA A 19 16.14 -12.82 12.11
N GLY A 20 17.13 -12.59 12.98
CA GLY A 20 17.68 -13.67 13.81
C GLY A 20 18.57 -14.66 13.06
N GLY A 21 18.97 -14.35 11.82
CA GLY A 21 19.95 -15.10 11.04
C GLY A 21 19.42 -16.34 10.31
N SER A 22 18.13 -16.69 10.43
CA SER A 22 17.52 -17.79 9.69
C SER A 22 16.02 -17.60 9.47
N GLN A 23 15.47 -18.32 8.49
CA GLN A 23 14.03 -18.33 8.21
C GLN A 23 13.21 -18.80 9.41
N GLU A 24 13.69 -19.81 10.14
CA GLU A 24 13.01 -20.35 11.31
C GLU A 24 13.01 -19.35 12.48
N ALA A 25 14.11 -18.60 12.66
CA ALA A 25 14.20 -17.55 13.68
C ALA A 25 13.25 -16.42 13.37
N GLU A 26 13.20 -15.99 12.11
CA GLU A 26 12.28 -14.95 11.64
C GLU A 26 10.81 -15.41 11.75
N ALA A 27 10.50 -16.67 11.38
CA ALA A 27 9.15 -17.21 11.52
C ALA A 27 8.69 -17.25 12.98
N ARG A 28 9.59 -17.62 13.92
CA ARG A 28 9.28 -17.53 15.37
C ARG A 28 9.01 -16.09 15.82
N LEU A 29 9.78 -15.13 15.32
CA LEU A 29 9.52 -13.71 15.57
C LEU A 29 8.14 -13.28 15.07
N PHE A 30 7.80 -13.63 13.83
CA PHE A 30 6.50 -13.27 13.23
C PHE A 30 5.32 -13.97 13.89
N ALA A 31 5.50 -15.18 14.40
CA ALA A 31 4.48 -15.85 15.21
C ALA A 31 4.11 -15.02 16.46
N THR A 32 5.09 -14.33 17.09
CA THR A 32 4.80 -13.43 18.22
C THR A 32 4.00 -12.20 17.81
N PHE A 33 4.08 -11.78 16.54
CA PHE A 33 3.36 -10.61 16.03
C PHE A 33 1.85 -10.86 15.97
N SER A 34 1.42 -12.08 15.71
CA SER A 34 -0.01 -12.43 15.73
C SER A 34 -0.65 -12.11 17.08
N ASP A 35 -0.02 -12.49 18.18
CA ASP A 35 -0.52 -12.20 19.53
C ASP A 35 -0.41 -10.71 19.89
N ARG A 36 0.68 -10.06 19.47
CA ARG A 36 0.89 -8.61 19.71
C ARG A 36 -0.18 -7.81 19.01
N ILE A 37 -0.50 -8.13 17.76
CA ILE A 37 -1.55 -7.47 16.98
C ILE A 37 -2.92 -7.71 17.56
N LYS A 38 -3.22 -8.93 18.01
CA LYS A 38 -4.48 -9.22 18.68
C LYS A 38 -4.68 -8.30 19.89
N ARG A 39 -3.67 -8.15 20.74
CA ARG A 39 -3.71 -7.23 21.89
C ARG A 39 -3.92 -5.77 21.47
N VAL A 40 -3.23 -5.33 20.42
CA VAL A 40 -3.38 -3.97 19.89
C VAL A 40 -4.80 -3.73 19.39
N GLN A 41 -5.37 -4.69 18.66
CA GLN A 41 -6.74 -4.61 18.14
C GLN A 41 -7.79 -4.59 19.26
N GLU A 42 -7.61 -5.41 20.28
CA GLU A 42 -8.46 -5.40 21.47
C GLU A 42 -8.42 -4.06 22.21
N GLN A 43 -7.23 -3.45 22.31
CA GLN A 43 -7.10 -2.12 22.91
C GLN A 43 -7.82 -1.05 22.11
N ILE A 44 -7.70 -1.08 20.79
CA ILE A 44 -8.40 -0.15 19.91
C ILE A 44 -9.91 -0.37 19.98
N LYS A 45 -10.38 -1.60 19.94
CA LYS A 45 -11.79 -1.95 20.08
C LYS A 45 -12.40 -1.45 21.37
N LYS A 46 -11.70 -1.65 22.50
CA LYS A 46 -12.13 -1.15 23.82
C LYS A 46 -12.17 0.38 23.86
N ARG A 47 -11.20 1.04 23.21
CA ARG A 47 -11.12 2.50 23.19
C ARG A 47 -12.25 3.15 22.41
N GLU A 48 -12.63 2.57 21.26
CA GLU A 48 -13.58 3.17 20.32
C GLU A 48 -15.01 2.65 20.48
N HIS A 49 -15.25 1.74 21.43
CA HIS A 49 -16.55 1.08 21.65
C HIS A 49 -17.16 0.50 20.35
N ALA A 50 -16.31 0.21 19.37
CA ALA A 50 -16.74 -0.31 18.09
C ALA A 50 -16.79 -1.84 18.13
N PRO A 51 -17.93 -2.48 17.75
CA PRO A 51 -18.03 -3.94 17.71
C PRO A 51 -17.07 -4.58 16.70
N PHE A 52 -16.67 -3.81 15.66
CA PHE A 52 -15.72 -4.22 14.64
C PHE A 52 -14.80 -3.06 14.29
N LEU A 53 -13.55 -3.38 13.92
CA LEU A 53 -12.73 -2.48 13.13
C LEU A 53 -13.38 -2.37 11.75
N ARG A 54 -14.35 -1.47 11.61
CA ARG A 54 -14.86 -1.15 10.29
C ARG A 54 -13.69 -0.64 9.47
N ARG A 55 -13.58 -1.13 8.25
CA ARG A 55 -12.85 -0.40 7.21
C ARG A 55 -13.63 0.88 6.97
N ALA A 56 -13.31 1.90 7.72
CA ALA A 56 -14.00 3.15 7.63
C ALA A 56 -13.24 4.00 6.62
N PHE A 57 -13.76 4.06 5.41
CA PHE A 57 -13.17 4.86 4.36
C PHE A 57 -14.24 5.82 3.84
N HIS A 58 -13.98 7.11 3.90
CA HIS A 58 -14.80 8.09 3.22
C HIS A 58 -14.59 8.00 1.70
N ALA A 59 -13.37 7.92 1.23
CA ALA A 59 -13.05 7.77 -0.18
C ALA A 59 -12.80 6.30 -0.54
N LYS A 60 -13.82 5.47 -0.45
CA LYS A 60 -13.75 4.09 -0.88
C LYS A 60 -14.27 3.98 -2.30
N ILE A 61 -13.36 3.86 -3.24
CA ILE A 61 -13.69 3.80 -4.65
C ILE A 61 -13.33 2.42 -5.17
N HIS A 62 -14.30 1.78 -5.80
CA HIS A 62 -14.14 0.51 -6.46
C HIS A 62 -14.46 0.71 -7.94
N ALA A 63 -13.54 0.33 -8.79
CA ALA A 63 -13.73 0.39 -10.22
C ALA A 63 -13.35 -0.95 -10.86
N GLY A 64 -14.16 -1.40 -11.78
CA GLY A 64 -13.85 -2.57 -12.60
C GLY A 64 -14.18 -3.88 -11.92
N ILE A 65 -15.44 -4.28 -11.90
CA ILE A 65 -15.83 -5.59 -11.43
C ILE A 65 -16.69 -6.32 -12.42
N THR A 66 -16.28 -7.55 -12.64
CA THR A 66 -16.96 -8.72 -13.17
C THR A 66 -18.15 -8.47 -14.10
N ASP A 67 -18.23 -9.24 -15.16
CA ASP A 67 -19.35 -9.34 -16.10
C ASP A 67 -20.73 -9.53 -15.43
N ARG A 68 -20.76 -9.86 -14.14
CA ARG A 68 -22.00 -10.18 -13.42
C ARG A 68 -22.85 -8.97 -13.05
N VAL A 69 -22.26 -7.78 -13.00
CA VAL A 69 -22.97 -6.56 -12.56
C VAL A 69 -23.06 -5.49 -13.63
N GLY A 70 -22.65 -5.77 -14.86
CA GLY A 70 -22.78 -4.84 -15.99
C GLY A 70 -21.89 -3.61 -15.92
N ILE A 71 -20.82 -3.64 -15.10
CA ILE A 71 -19.81 -2.58 -14.99
C ILE A 71 -18.59 -2.97 -15.80
N ALA A 72 -18.03 -2.03 -16.52
CA ALA A 72 -16.81 -2.25 -17.28
C ALA A 72 -15.61 -2.51 -16.34
N ASN A 73 -14.96 -3.66 -16.50
CA ASN A 73 -13.76 -4.01 -15.74
C ASN A 73 -12.62 -3.05 -16.05
N ALA A 74 -11.82 -2.75 -15.06
CA ALA A 74 -10.51 -2.17 -15.31
C ALA A 74 -9.67 -3.17 -16.11
N GLN A 75 -8.74 -2.66 -16.90
CA GLN A 75 -7.89 -3.44 -17.78
C GLN A 75 -6.42 -3.20 -17.40
N PHE A 76 -5.68 -4.29 -17.23
CA PHE A 76 -4.23 -4.25 -17.09
C PHE A 76 -3.61 -4.67 -18.42
N ARG A 77 -3.02 -3.72 -19.14
CA ARG A 77 -2.49 -3.91 -20.49
C ARG A 77 -0.98 -3.98 -20.44
N VAL A 78 -0.41 -5.15 -20.71
CA VAL A 78 1.04 -5.32 -20.88
C VAL A 78 1.45 -4.69 -22.21
N LEU A 79 2.49 -3.84 -22.16
CA LEU A 79 2.96 -3.13 -23.36
C LEU A 79 3.71 -4.06 -24.31
N LEU A 80 3.72 -3.70 -25.60
CA LEU A 80 4.44 -4.46 -26.63
C LEU A 80 5.96 -4.26 -26.50
N ASP A 81 6.38 -3.03 -26.22
CA ASP A 81 7.80 -2.61 -26.27
C ASP A 81 8.44 -2.58 -24.88
N ILE A 82 8.25 -3.65 -24.10
CA ILE A 82 8.96 -3.81 -22.82
C ILE A 82 10.33 -4.47 -23.05
N PRO A 83 11.34 -4.19 -22.20
CA PRO A 83 12.64 -4.87 -22.26
C PRO A 83 12.49 -6.38 -22.27
N GLN A 84 13.29 -7.07 -23.09
CA GLN A 84 13.17 -8.52 -23.25
C GLN A 84 13.40 -9.29 -21.95
N ASP A 85 14.28 -8.82 -21.12
CA ASP A 85 14.61 -9.38 -19.81
C ASP A 85 13.52 -9.15 -18.74
N LEU A 86 12.54 -8.27 -19.00
CA LEU A 86 11.33 -8.11 -18.20
C LEU A 86 10.13 -8.89 -18.75
N ARG A 87 10.30 -9.67 -19.83
CA ARG A 87 9.25 -10.55 -20.37
C ARG A 87 9.16 -11.85 -19.57
N ILE A 88 8.61 -11.76 -18.37
CA ILE A 88 8.56 -12.84 -17.37
C ILE A 88 7.11 -13.13 -17.00
N GLY A 89 6.75 -14.39 -16.83
CA GLY A 89 5.42 -14.82 -16.44
C GLY A 89 4.32 -14.22 -17.33
N PHE A 90 3.32 -13.57 -16.78
CA PHE A 90 2.23 -12.97 -17.57
C PHE A 90 2.64 -11.67 -18.29
N PHE A 91 3.89 -11.18 -18.13
CA PHE A 91 4.48 -10.11 -18.94
C PHE A 91 5.22 -10.62 -20.18
N GLN A 92 5.22 -11.91 -20.49
CA GLN A 92 5.97 -12.48 -21.63
C GLN A 92 5.51 -11.94 -22.99
N SER A 93 4.24 -11.61 -23.10
CA SER A 93 3.67 -11.09 -24.34
C SER A 93 2.74 -9.90 -24.05
N SER A 94 2.54 -9.05 -25.05
CA SER A 94 1.50 -8.03 -24.98
C SER A 94 0.14 -8.70 -24.84
N ALA A 95 -0.54 -8.41 -23.74
CA ALA A 95 -1.84 -8.96 -23.41
C ALA A 95 -2.65 -7.95 -22.59
N THR A 96 -3.96 -8.13 -22.61
CA THR A 96 -4.88 -7.36 -21.77
C THR A 96 -5.58 -8.30 -20.80
N TYR A 97 -5.40 -8.04 -19.52
CA TYR A 97 -5.99 -8.79 -18.42
C TYR A 97 -7.12 -8.00 -17.79
N GLN A 98 -8.15 -8.70 -17.30
CA GLN A 98 -9.15 -8.08 -16.45
C GLN A 98 -8.53 -7.69 -15.11
N ALA A 99 -8.91 -6.53 -14.60
CA ALA A 99 -8.40 -6.04 -13.33
C ALA A 99 -9.54 -5.50 -12.46
N THR A 100 -9.37 -5.68 -11.15
CA THR A 100 -10.23 -5.13 -10.11
C THR A 100 -9.38 -4.30 -9.17
N LEU A 101 -9.85 -3.11 -8.82
CA LEU A 101 -9.10 -2.25 -7.92
C LEU A 101 -9.97 -1.71 -6.79
N ARG A 102 -9.31 -1.42 -5.67
CA ARG A 102 -9.89 -0.75 -4.52
C ARG A 102 -8.96 0.39 -4.10
N LEU A 103 -9.46 1.62 -4.16
CA LEU A 103 -8.83 2.79 -3.58
C LEU A 103 -9.30 2.98 -2.14
N SER A 104 -8.43 3.41 -1.26
CA SER A 104 -8.76 3.54 0.16
C SER A 104 -7.85 4.54 0.86
N SER A 105 -8.39 5.17 1.91
CA SER A 105 -7.61 5.93 2.89
C SER A 105 -7.01 5.00 3.95
N ALA A 106 -5.89 5.38 4.55
CA ALA A 106 -5.19 4.57 5.52
C ALA A 106 -5.80 4.68 6.93
N SER A 107 -6.45 5.78 7.29
CA SER A 107 -7.11 5.92 8.59
C SER A 107 -8.19 4.86 8.80
N GLY A 108 -8.18 4.22 9.96
CA GLY A 108 -9.27 3.33 10.36
C GLY A 108 -10.47 4.06 10.95
N ALA A 109 -10.36 5.36 11.22
CA ALA A 109 -11.46 6.20 11.64
C ALA A 109 -12.19 6.80 10.42
N ILE A 110 -13.49 6.98 10.53
CA ILE A 110 -14.25 7.76 9.55
C ILE A 110 -13.86 9.22 9.77
N GLN A 111 -13.28 9.84 8.74
CA GLN A 111 -12.84 11.23 8.78
C GLN A 111 -13.06 11.88 7.40
N PRO A 112 -13.26 13.19 7.35
CA PRO A 112 -13.35 13.90 6.08
C PRO A 112 -12.09 13.73 5.24
N ASP A 113 -12.23 13.66 3.91
CA ASP A 113 -11.13 13.54 2.96
C ASP A 113 -10.14 14.72 3.04
N ALA A 114 -10.58 15.85 3.59
CA ALA A 114 -9.72 17.00 3.85
C ALA A 114 -8.70 16.78 5.00
N THR A 115 -8.89 15.73 5.81
CA THR A 115 -7.94 15.35 6.86
C THR A 115 -6.73 14.69 6.21
N PRO A 116 -5.50 15.17 6.49
CA PRO A 116 -4.31 14.54 5.94
C PRO A 116 -4.23 13.05 6.27
N ASP A 117 -4.03 12.22 5.25
CA ASP A 117 -3.96 10.77 5.38
C ASP A 117 -2.99 10.19 4.34
N LEU A 118 -2.70 8.91 4.46
CA LEU A 118 -2.03 8.10 3.46
C LEU A 118 -3.11 7.38 2.64
N HIS A 119 -2.98 7.34 1.33
CA HIS A 119 -3.92 6.69 0.45
C HIS A 119 -3.32 5.42 -0.16
N GLY A 120 -4.17 4.48 -0.49
CA GLY A 120 -3.74 3.19 -1.02
C GLY A 120 -4.57 2.73 -2.19
N ILE A 121 -3.94 1.94 -3.04
CA ILE A 121 -4.58 1.16 -4.10
C ILE A 121 -4.24 -0.31 -3.93
N ALA A 122 -5.27 -1.15 -3.98
CA ALA A 122 -5.12 -2.60 -4.13
C ALA A 122 -5.65 -2.97 -5.51
N LEU A 123 -4.81 -3.63 -6.29
CA LEU A 123 -5.09 -4.02 -7.67
C LEU A 123 -4.98 -5.53 -7.79
N ARG A 124 -6.03 -6.20 -8.24
CA ARG A 124 -6.05 -7.61 -8.64
C ARG A 124 -6.08 -7.73 -10.14
N VAL A 125 -5.11 -8.44 -10.69
CA VAL A 125 -5.03 -8.74 -12.13
C VAL A 125 -5.31 -10.23 -12.33
N VAL A 126 -6.35 -10.57 -13.08
CA VAL A 126 -6.72 -11.95 -13.40
C VAL A 126 -5.89 -12.40 -14.60
N THR A 127 -4.90 -13.26 -14.39
CA THR A 127 -3.95 -13.70 -15.39
C THR A 127 -4.39 -14.96 -16.13
N ASP A 128 -5.25 -15.76 -15.52
CA ASP A 128 -5.87 -16.92 -16.13
C ASP A 128 -7.28 -17.09 -15.55
N THR A 129 -8.28 -16.87 -16.40
CA THR A 129 -9.69 -16.99 -16.05
C THR A 129 -10.12 -18.44 -15.85
N ASP A 130 -9.56 -19.36 -16.60
CA ASP A 130 -9.94 -20.77 -16.59
C ASP A 130 -9.43 -21.49 -15.34
N GLN A 131 -8.22 -21.11 -14.91
CA GLN A 131 -7.60 -21.63 -13.68
C GLN A 131 -7.88 -20.74 -12.45
N GLY A 132 -8.50 -19.58 -12.63
CA GLY A 132 -8.74 -18.63 -11.55
C GLY A 132 -7.47 -18.01 -10.98
N THR A 133 -6.38 -17.96 -11.76
CA THR A 133 -5.10 -17.41 -11.31
C THR A 133 -5.11 -15.89 -11.37
N PHE A 134 -4.62 -15.25 -10.32
CA PHE A 134 -4.55 -13.79 -10.23
C PHE A 134 -3.34 -13.31 -9.44
N HIS A 135 -2.97 -12.03 -9.66
CA HIS A 135 -1.93 -11.33 -8.91
C HIS A 135 -2.50 -10.10 -8.22
N ASP A 136 -2.11 -9.90 -6.96
CA ASP A 136 -2.49 -8.73 -6.18
C ASP A 136 -1.30 -7.77 -6.00
N PHE A 137 -1.44 -6.54 -6.49
CA PHE A 137 -0.50 -5.45 -6.29
C PHE A 137 -1.07 -4.48 -5.26
N LEU A 138 -0.35 -4.26 -4.16
CA LEU A 138 -0.75 -3.36 -3.09
C LEU A 138 0.25 -2.22 -2.97
N MET A 139 -0.26 -1.00 -3.13
CA MET A 139 0.54 0.22 -3.22
C MET A 139 -0.06 1.32 -2.34
N THR A 140 0.75 2.29 -1.97
CA THR A 140 0.33 3.50 -1.26
C THR A 140 0.96 4.74 -1.90
N ASP A 141 0.42 5.92 -1.60
CA ASP A 141 0.88 7.20 -2.10
C ASP A 141 2.18 7.71 -1.43
N ALA A 142 3.02 6.79 -0.96
CA ALA A 142 4.33 7.10 -0.39
C ALA A 142 5.40 6.10 -0.90
N PRO A 143 6.61 6.57 -1.28
CA PRO A 143 7.62 5.74 -1.93
C PRO A 143 8.39 4.80 -0.98
N ALA A 144 8.42 5.11 0.33
CA ALA A 144 9.13 4.34 1.34
C ALA A 144 8.30 4.13 2.60
N SER A 145 8.71 3.20 3.46
CA SER A 145 8.05 2.91 4.72
C SER A 145 8.55 3.83 5.84
N HIS A 146 7.68 4.12 6.80
CA HIS A 146 8.09 4.78 8.04
C HIS A 146 8.90 3.85 8.97
N ALA A 147 8.78 2.54 8.80
CA ALA A 147 9.49 1.52 9.55
C ALA A 147 10.54 0.84 8.68
N ARG A 148 11.71 0.59 9.24
CA ARG A 148 12.82 -0.10 8.59
C ARG A 148 12.45 -1.56 8.30
N ASP A 149 11.90 -2.21 9.30
CA ASP A 149 11.55 -3.63 9.30
C ASP A 149 10.22 -3.88 10.03
N ALA A 150 9.80 -5.13 10.05
CA ALA A 150 8.56 -5.54 10.67
C ALA A 150 8.56 -5.37 12.21
N GLN A 151 9.73 -5.44 12.86
CA GLN A 151 9.82 -5.24 14.29
C GLN A 151 9.60 -3.76 14.67
N GLN A 152 10.23 -2.83 13.96
CA GLN A 152 9.97 -1.40 14.12
C GLN A 152 8.50 -1.08 13.81
N PHE A 153 7.94 -1.71 12.78
CA PHE A 153 6.53 -1.57 12.44
C PHE A 153 5.61 -1.99 13.58
N MET A 154 5.89 -3.15 14.21
CA MET A 154 5.12 -3.64 15.35
C MET A 154 5.23 -2.74 16.58
N ILE A 155 6.43 -2.24 16.88
CA ILE A 155 6.64 -1.27 17.97
C ILE A 155 5.81 -0.01 17.73
N ALA A 156 5.82 0.49 16.49
CA ALA A 156 5.00 1.63 16.11
C ALA A 156 3.51 1.35 16.28
N ALA A 157 3.02 0.20 15.82
CA ALA A 157 1.63 -0.21 15.96
C ALA A 157 1.18 -0.27 17.43
N GLU A 158 1.98 -0.89 18.30
CA GLU A 158 1.70 -0.97 19.75
C GLU A 158 1.76 0.40 20.44
N ALA A 159 2.70 1.25 20.07
CA ALA A 159 2.80 2.59 20.61
C ALA A 159 1.54 3.40 20.30
N MET A 160 1.07 3.30 19.05
CA MET A 160 -0.04 4.10 18.54
C MET A 160 -1.43 3.55 18.92
N ALA A 161 -1.53 2.31 19.39
CA ALA A 161 -2.74 1.78 20.02
C ALA A 161 -3.08 2.50 21.33
N SER A 162 -2.14 3.22 21.93
CA SER A 162 -2.36 3.97 23.17
C SER A 162 -3.35 5.11 22.96
N ARG A 163 -4.24 5.32 23.95
CA ARG A 163 -5.18 6.45 23.99
C ARG A 163 -4.46 7.81 24.07
N TRP A 164 -3.32 7.83 24.73
CA TRP A 164 -2.58 9.05 25.03
C TRP A 164 -1.37 9.21 24.12
N LYS A 165 -1.33 10.26 23.34
CA LYS A 165 -0.24 10.55 22.39
C LYS A 165 1.13 10.66 23.06
N ILE A 166 1.16 11.23 24.25
CA ILE A 166 2.39 11.33 25.04
C ILE A 166 2.92 9.95 25.42
N VAL A 167 2.03 9.01 25.74
CA VAL A 167 2.39 7.62 26.03
C VAL A 167 2.91 6.93 24.75
N SER A 168 2.29 7.20 23.61
CA SER A 168 2.75 6.69 22.31
C SER A 168 4.17 7.18 22.00
N PHE A 169 4.43 8.47 22.19
CA PHE A 169 5.75 9.05 22.00
C PHE A 169 6.81 8.42 22.91
N PHE A 170 6.53 8.29 24.21
CA PHE A 170 7.46 7.66 25.14
C PHE A 170 7.69 6.17 24.84
N LYS A 171 6.68 5.43 24.40
CA LYS A 171 6.85 4.03 23.96
C LYS A 171 7.76 3.94 22.75
N LEU A 172 7.60 4.81 21.75
CA LEU A 172 8.52 4.87 20.61
C LEU A 172 9.94 5.21 21.05
N LEU A 173 10.07 6.24 21.90
CA LEU A 173 11.37 6.70 22.38
C LEU A 173 12.14 5.61 23.17
N LEU A 174 11.45 4.89 24.05
CA LEU A 174 12.05 3.82 24.86
C LEU A 174 12.45 2.59 24.01
N ASN A 175 11.73 2.30 22.94
CA ASN A 175 11.97 1.11 22.14
C ASN A 175 12.84 1.38 20.90
N LEU A 176 12.81 2.59 20.33
CA LEU A 176 13.52 2.94 19.10
C LEU A 176 14.66 3.95 19.33
N GLY A 177 14.69 4.61 20.47
CA GLY A 177 15.60 5.74 20.73
C GLY A 177 15.13 7.04 20.08
N LEU A 178 15.81 8.14 20.40
CA LEU A 178 15.38 9.49 20.03
C LEU A 178 15.45 9.74 18.51
N SER A 179 16.55 9.36 17.87
CA SER A 179 16.77 9.62 16.44
C SER A 179 15.76 8.89 15.55
N GLU A 180 15.53 7.60 15.80
CA GLU A 180 14.55 6.80 15.05
C GLU A 180 13.11 7.25 15.31
N THR A 181 12.80 7.64 16.54
CA THR A 181 11.48 8.20 16.87
C THR A 181 11.23 9.50 16.09
N ILE A 182 12.20 10.41 16.07
CA ILE A 182 12.08 11.67 15.31
C ILE A 182 11.96 11.39 13.82
N ARG A 183 12.81 10.52 13.27
CA ARG A 183 12.77 10.14 11.85
C ARG A 183 11.40 9.57 11.48
N MET A 184 10.90 8.59 12.24
CA MET A 184 9.61 7.95 11.99
C MET A 184 8.46 8.96 12.01
N VAL A 185 8.46 9.84 12.99
CA VAL A 185 7.45 10.89 13.11
C VAL A 185 7.49 11.84 11.93
N GLN A 186 8.69 12.26 11.47
CA GLN A 186 8.85 13.12 10.30
C GLN A 186 8.37 12.47 9.00
N VAL A 187 8.68 11.18 8.81
CA VAL A 187 8.22 10.41 7.65
C VAL A 187 6.69 10.32 7.63
N LEU A 188 6.08 9.98 8.76
CA LEU A 188 4.63 9.90 8.85
C LEU A 188 3.94 11.25 8.58
N GLN A 189 4.54 12.37 9.03
CA GLN A 189 4.03 13.71 8.71
C GLN A 189 4.15 14.06 7.23
N ARG A 190 5.30 13.73 6.64
CA ARG A 190 5.53 13.98 5.22
C ARG A 190 4.56 13.20 4.34
N ASP A 191 4.35 11.93 4.67
CA ASP A 191 3.59 11.00 3.84
C ASP A 191 2.07 11.17 4.01
N SER A 192 1.61 11.63 5.18
CA SER A 192 0.19 11.93 5.36
C SER A 192 -0.10 13.34 4.87
N ARG A 193 -0.75 13.43 3.74
CA ARG A 193 -1.04 14.69 3.05
C ARG A 193 -2.51 14.77 2.65
N LYS A 194 -3.01 15.98 2.53
CA LYS A 194 -4.27 16.23 1.85
C LYS A 194 -4.01 16.16 0.35
N ILE A 195 -4.77 15.36 -0.35
CA ILE A 195 -4.73 15.27 -1.81
C ILE A 195 -6.04 15.80 -2.40
N GLU A 196 -6.00 16.23 -3.64
CA GLU A 196 -7.16 16.76 -4.34
C GLU A 196 -7.78 15.73 -5.28
N SER A 197 -7.01 14.74 -5.71
CA SER A 197 -7.44 13.74 -6.68
C SER A 197 -6.64 12.44 -6.56
N LEU A 198 -7.34 11.33 -6.40
CA LEU A 198 -6.73 10.00 -6.48
C LEU A 198 -6.29 9.63 -7.91
N ALA A 199 -6.91 10.22 -8.93
CA ALA A 199 -6.57 9.98 -10.34
C ALA A 199 -5.26 10.66 -10.76
N ASN A 200 -4.84 11.70 -10.05
CA ASN A 200 -3.60 12.43 -10.30
C ASN A 200 -2.50 12.08 -9.28
N ASP A 201 -2.76 11.14 -8.39
CA ASP A 201 -1.80 10.72 -7.39
C ASP A 201 -0.98 9.51 -7.85
N GLN A 202 0.20 9.37 -7.30
CA GLN A 202 1.12 8.28 -7.60
C GLN A 202 1.12 7.27 -6.46
N PHE A 203 1.21 5.97 -6.79
CA PHE A 203 1.19 4.90 -5.80
C PHE A 203 2.41 3.99 -5.94
N TRP A 204 3.05 3.61 -4.83
CA TRP A 204 4.26 2.80 -4.78
C TRP A 204 4.08 1.53 -3.97
N SER A 205 4.77 0.46 -4.35
CA SER A 205 4.81 -0.81 -3.60
C SER A 205 5.45 -0.68 -2.22
N ARG A 206 6.26 0.35 -2.00
CA ARG A 206 7.07 0.65 -0.80
C ARG A 206 8.12 -0.40 -0.46
N ALA A 207 7.81 -1.68 -0.59
CA ALA A 207 8.71 -2.80 -0.37
C ALA A 207 8.98 -3.54 -1.69
N PRO A 208 10.12 -4.23 -1.81
CA PRO A 208 10.50 -4.89 -3.06
C PRO A 208 9.78 -6.22 -3.28
N TYR A 209 9.78 -6.64 -4.53
CA TYR A 209 9.23 -7.89 -5.03
C TYR A 209 10.23 -8.57 -5.97
N LYS A 210 10.19 -9.88 -6.05
CA LYS A 210 10.86 -10.64 -7.09
C LYS A 210 10.20 -10.33 -8.45
N PHE A 211 10.97 -10.32 -9.50
CA PHE A 211 10.51 -10.21 -10.88
C PHE A 211 11.44 -11.10 -11.74
N GLY A 212 11.13 -12.40 -11.78
CA GLY A 212 12.05 -13.39 -12.32
C GLY A 212 13.39 -13.42 -11.58
N PRO A 213 14.52 -13.12 -12.25
CA PRO A 213 15.82 -13.03 -11.60
C PRO A 213 16.04 -11.71 -10.86
N TYR A 214 15.25 -10.68 -11.12
CA TYR A 214 15.43 -9.35 -10.55
C TYR A 214 14.64 -9.17 -9.24
N ALA A 215 15.10 -8.22 -8.42
CA ALA A 215 14.27 -7.60 -7.40
C ALA A 215 13.83 -6.23 -7.89
N VAL A 216 12.54 -5.89 -7.72
CA VAL A 216 11.97 -4.64 -8.19
C VAL A 216 11.09 -3.99 -7.14
N LYS A 217 10.97 -2.66 -7.19
CA LYS A 217 9.80 -1.95 -6.69
C LYS A 217 8.93 -1.55 -7.87
N PHE A 218 7.63 -1.48 -7.69
CA PHE A 218 6.71 -1.02 -8.72
C PHE A 218 5.90 0.19 -8.24
N ASN A 219 5.42 0.96 -9.21
CA ASN A 219 4.49 2.04 -8.95
C ASN A 219 3.44 2.19 -10.05
N LEU A 220 2.38 2.93 -9.72
CA LEU A 220 1.42 3.45 -10.66
C LEU A 220 1.59 4.96 -10.75
N GLN A 221 1.90 5.45 -11.94
CA GLN A 221 2.01 6.86 -12.29
C GLN A 221 0.83 7.24 -13.16
N PRO A 222 0.08 8.33 -12.88
CA PRO A 222 -0.89 8.83 -13.85
C PRO A 222 -0.25 9.02 -15.24
N SER A 223 -0.82 8.39 -16.29
CA SER A 223 -0.24 8.46 -17.66
C SER A 223 -0.31 9.86 -18.26
N SER A 224 -1.25 10.66 -17.80
CA SER A 224 -1.35 12.09 -18.11
C SER A 224 -1.98 12.81 -16.92
N SER A 225 -1.51 14.01 -16.62
CA SER A 225 -2.22 14.86 -15.68
C SER A 225 -3.56 15.28 -16.31
N MET A 226 -4.64 14.76 -15.76
CA MET A 226 -5.96 15.21 -16.17
C MET A 226 -6.18 16.63 -15.62
N PRO A 227 -6.75 17.57 -16.41
CA PRO A 227 -7.09 18.89 -15.91
C PRO A 227 -7.91 18.79 -14.63
N GLY A 228 -7.68 19.68 -13.69
CA GLY A 228 -8.38 19.69 -12.41
C GLY A 228 -9.90 19.60 -12.58
N GLY A 229 -10.54 18.76 -11.78
CA GLY A 229 -11.98 18.78 -11.59
C GLY A 229 -12.42 20.03 -10.85
N PRO A 230 -13.71 20.19 -10.53
CA PRO A 230 -14.18 21.24 -9.64
C PRO A 230 -13.41 21.14 -8.30
N ALA A 231 -13.19 22.29 -7.66
CA ALA A 231 -12.51 22.34 -6.38
C ALA A 231 -13.13 21.32 -5.40
N PRO A 232 -12.32 20.48 -4.74
CA PRO A 232 -12.82 19.47 -3.84
C PRO A 232 -13.68 20.07 -2.73
N SER A 233 -14.90 19.59 -2.58
CA SER A 233 -15.83 20.05 -1.56
C SER A 233 -16.59 18.88 -0.94
N GLY A 234 -16.97 19.04 0.34
CA GLY A 234 -17.68 17.99 1.08
C GLY A 234 -16.74 17.01 1.80
N GLU A 235 -17.32 16.13 2.60
CA GLU A 235 -16.57 15.19 3.45
C GLU A 235 -15.96 14.03 2.65
N SER A 236 -16.54 13.65 1.52
CA SER A 236 -16.13 12.52 0.67
C SER A 236 -15.79 12.98 -0.75
N TYR A 237 -15.10 14.10 -0.88
CA TYR A 237 -14.84 14.73 -2.19
C TYR A 237 -13.95 13.89 -3.10
N LEU A 238 -13.09 13.03 -2.58
CA LEU A 238 -12.20 12.19 -3.40
C LEU A 238 -12.98 11.17 -4.22
N LYS A 239 -14.02 10.56 -3.63
CA LYS A 239 -14.91 9.66 -4.37
C LYS A 239 -15.69 10.39 -5.45
N GLU A 240 -16.23 11.56 -5.12
CA GLU A 240 -17.00 12.37 -6.06
C GLU A 240 -16.11 12.87 -7.21
N GLU A 241 -14.94 13.39 -6.92
CA GLU A 241 -13.97 13.89 -7.90
C GLU A 241 -13.55 12.77 -8.87
N PHE A 242 -13.23 11.58 -8.36
CA PHE A 242 -12.87 10.43 -9.18
C PHE A 242 -14.04 9.97 -10.07
N THR A 243 -15.26 9.96 -9.53
CA THR A 243 -16.47 9.64 -10.29
C THR A 243 -16.71 10.64 -11.41
N GLN A 244 -16.58 11.92 -11.14
CA GLN A 244 -16.74 12.98 -12.15
C GLN A 244 -15.71 12.87 -13.28
N ARG A 245 -14.49 12.43 -12.99
CA ARG A 245 -13.49 12.14 -14.03
C ARG A 245 -13.88 10.96 -14.88
N LEU A 246 -14.30 9.85 -14.27
CA LEU A 246 -14.74 8.65 -14.99
C LEU A 246 -15.98 8.89 -15.85
N LEU A 247 -16.82 9.84 -15.51
CA LEU A 247 -17.94 10.25 -16.38
C LEU A 247 -17.46 10.95 -17.66
N LYS A 248 -16.31 11.61 -17.63
CA LYS A 248 -15.74 12.35 -18.75
C LYS A 248 -14.86 11.50 -19.67
N GLY A 249 -14.28 10.43 -19.12
CA GLY A 249 -13.39 9.56 -19.88
C GLY A 249 -12.67 8.54 -18.98
N PRO A 250 -11.85 7.66 -19.57
CA PRO A 250 -11.06 6.68 -18.84
C PRO A 250 -9.98 7.36 -18.02
N ILE A 251 -9.63 6.72 -16.87
CA ILE A 251 -8.46 7.08 -16.08
C ILE A 251 -7.38 6.03 -16.34
N THR A 252 -6.16 6.47 -16.67
CA THR A 252 -5.06 5.59 -17.02
C THR A 252 -3.84 5.87 -16.15
N PHE A 253 -3.23 4.79 -15.66
CA PHE A 253 -1.96 4.82 -14.95
C PHE A 253 -0.94 3.96 -15.68
N ASP A 254 0.29 4.42 -15.77
CA ASP A 254 1.43 3.63 -16.21
C ASP A 254 1.92 2.78 -15.05
N PHE A 255 1.97 1.46 -15.23
CA PHE A 255 2.57 0.54 -14.29
C PHE A 255 4.06 0.43 -14.62
N ARG A 256 4.89 0.85 -13.66
CA ARG A 256 6.32 0.98 -13.85
C ARG A 256 7.08 0.17 -12.82
N VAL A 257 8.24 -0.34 -13.20
CA VAL A 257 9.16 -1.06 -12.32
C VAL A 257 10.48 -0.31 -12.18
N GLN A 258 11.06 -0.42 -11.01
CA GLN A 258 12.38 0.06 -10.64
C GLN A 258 13.21 -1.14 -10.23
N ARG A 259 14.36 -1.39 -10.88
CA ARG A 259 15.16 -2.60 -10.63
C ARG A 259 16.21 -2.37 -9.56
N TYR A 260 16.55 -3.44 -8.87
CA TYR A 260 17.64 -3.47 -7.89
C TYR A 260 18.98 -3.19 -8.59
N VAL A 261 19.78 -2.34 -7.95
CA VAL A 261 21.13 -1.97 -8.39
C VAL A 261 22.17 -2.51 -7.43
N ASN A 262 22.06 -2.18 -6.14
CA ASN A 262 22.96 -2.67 -5.08
C ASN A 262 22.32 -2.50 -3.70
N ALA A 263 22.94 -3.10 -2.68
CA ALA A 263 22.41 -3.10 -1.32
C ALA A 263 22.38 -1.72 -0.64
N THR A 264 23.09 -0.73 -1.16
CA THR A 264 23.13 0.63 -0.60
C THR A 264 22.03 1.50 -1.20
N ALA A 265 21.94 1.55 -2.54
CA ALA A 265 20.99 2.42 -3.24
C ALA A 265 19.57 1.84 -3.23
N THR A 266 19.46 0.52 -3.32
CA THR A 266 18.19 -0.20 -3.47
C THR A 266 18.06 -1.39 -2.50
N PRO A 267 18.19 -1.18 -1.17
CA PRO A 267 18.18 -2.28 -0.21
C PRO A 267 16.87 -3.06 -0.22
N ILE A 268 16.97 -4.39 -0.01
CA ILE A 268 15.82 -5.31 0.07
C ILE A 268 15.18 -5.26 1.47
N GLU A 269 15.98 -5.19 2.53
CA GLU A 269 15.52 -5.35 3.91
C GLU A 269 15.24 -4.04 4.64
N ASP A 270 15.67 -2.89 4.11
CA ASP A 270 15.39 -1.58 4.71
C ASP A 270 14.24 -0.87 4.01
N GLY A 271 13.06 -0.95 4.59
CA GLY A 271 11.85 -0.33 4.06
C GLY A 271 11.87 1.21 4.06
N THR A 272 12.78 1.85 4.81
CA THR A 272 12.84 3.31 4.93
C THR A 272 13.59 3.98 3.79
N VAL A 273 14.31 3.20 2.98
CA VAL A 273 15.09 3.73 1.86
C VAL A 273 14.21 3.84 0.63
N GLU A 274 14.05 5.06 0.16
CA GLU A 274 13.48 5.32 -1.15
C GLU A 274 14.49 4.96 -2.23
N TRP A 275 14.09 4.14 -3.19
CA TRP A 275 14.90 3.87 -4.38
C TRP A 275 14.81 5.09 -5.30
N LYS A 276 15.87 5.86 -5.36
CA LYS A 276 15.89 7.09 -6.14
C LYS A 276 15.90 6.80 -7.64
N GLU A 277 15.14 7.57 -8.40
CA GLU A 277 15.06 7.42 -9.86
C GLU A 277 16.41 7.71 -10.54
N SER A 278 17.27 8.54 -9.91
CA SER A 278 18.65 8.77 -10.36
C SER A 278 19.53 7.53 -10.33
N ASP A 279 19.27 6.61 -9.38
CA ASP A 279 20.07 5.40 -9.19
C ASP A 279 19.44 4.20 -9.91
N ALA A 280 18.12 4.13 -9.92
CA ALA A 280 17.31 3.08 -10.51
C ALA A 280 16.11 3.70 -11.25
N PRO A 281 16.24 4.04 -12.55
CA PRO A 281 15.17 4.62 -13.34
C PRO A 281 13.94 3.71 -13.44
N PHE A 282 12.76 4.32 -13.53
CA PHE A 282 11.53 3.59 -13.77
C PHE A 282 11.39 3.17 -15.23
N GLU A 283 10.92 1.96 -15.46
CA GLU A 283 10.59 1.41 -16.75
C GLU A 283 9.10 1.08 -16.80
N THR A 284 8.38 1.67 -17.77
CA THR A 284 6.95 1.40 -17.97
C THR A 284 6.79 0.07 -18.71
N ILE A 285 6.05 -0.88 -18.09
CA ILE A 285 5.86 -2.22 -18.63
C ILE A 285 4.38 -2.57 -18.86
N ALA A 286 3.47 -1.85 -18.24
CA ALA A 286 2.04 -2.04 -18.46
C ALA A 286 1.26 -0.74 -18.19
N GLN A 287 -0.03 -0.74 -18.50
CA GLN A 287 -0.97 0.32 -18.17
C GLN A 287 -2.19 -0.26 -17.47
N LEU A 288 -2.62 0.40 -16.42
CA LEU A 288 -3.93 0.19 -15.81
C LEU A 288 -4.90 1.19 -16.40
N VAL A 289 -5.92 0.71 -17.10
CA VAL A 289 -6.97 1.54 -17.71
C VAL A 289 -8.28 1.27 -16.99
N ILE A 290 -8.82 2.30 -16.36
CA ILE A 290 -10.15 2.28 -15.76
C ILE A 290 -11.10 2.92 -16.77
N PRO A 291 -12.01 2.17 -17.39
CA PRO A 291 -12.86 2.69 -18.47
C PRO A 291 -13.86 3.73 -17.95
N GLN A 292 -14.31 4.57 -18.85
CA GLN A 292 -15.37 5.54 -18.58
C GLN A 292 -16.63 4.83 -18.03
N GLN A 293 -17.10 5.26 -16.86
CA GLN A 293 -18.26 4.68 -16.20
C GLN A 293 -18.83 5.62 -15.14
N ASP A 294 -20.07 5.36 -14.70
CA ASP A 294 -20.73 6.07 -13.58
C ASP A 294 -20.73 5.21 -12.31
N LEU A 295 -19.95 5.61 -11.31
CA LEU A 295 -19.86 4.90 -10.02
C LEU A 295 -21.06 5.15 -9.09
N ARG A 296 -22.04 5.94 -9.49
CA ARG A 296 -23.25 6.23 -8.70
C ARG A 296 -24.41 5.28 -8.98
N THR A 297 -24.30 4.43 -10.00
CA THR A 297 -25.34 3.47 -10.37
C THR A 297 -25.52 2.38 -9.31
N ASN A 298 -26.70 1.76 -9.26
CA ASN A 298 -26.95 0.62 -8.37
C ASN A 298 -25.97 -0.53 -8.64
N ALA A 299 -25.66 -0.82 -9.91
CA ALA A 299 -24.68 -1.82 -10.29
C ALA A 299 -23.28 -1.50 -9.75
N ALA A 300 -22.88 -0.23 -9.77
CA ALA A 300 -21.60 0.20 -9.17
C ALA A 300 -21.58 0.03 -7.64
N GLN A 301 -22.70 0.29 -6.97
CA GLN A 301 -22.83 0.09 -5.52
C GLN A 301 -22.78 -1.40 -5.13
N GLU A 302 -23.44 -2.26 -5.90
CA GLU A 302 -23.34 -3.72 -5.73
C GLU A 302 -21.91 -4.21 -5.93
N ALA A 303 -21.24 -3.69 -6.96
CA ALA A 303 -19.84 -3.96 -7.24
C ALA A 303 -18.94 -3.52 -6.09
N GLU A 304 -19.20 -2.36 -5.50
CA GLU A 304 -18.45 -1.87 -4.33
C GLU A 304 -18.53 -2.86 -3.16
N VAL A 305 -19.70 -3.42 -2.89
CA VAL A 305 -19.89 -4.45 -1.86
C VAL A 305 -19.09 -5.72 -2.17
N LEU A 306 -19.08 -6.16 -3.43
CA LEU A 306 -18.31 -7.34 -3.84
C LEU A 306 -16.81 -7.12 -3.66
N VAL A 307 -16.28 -5.96 -4.09
CA VAL A 307 -14.84 -5.64 -3.93
C VAL A 307 -14.45 -5.49 -2.47
N ASP A 308 -15.36 -5.01 -1.63
CA ASP A 308 -15.11 -4.92 -0.21
C ASP A 308 -14.88 -6.28 0.45
N ASN A 309 -15.55 -7.29 -0.06
CA ASN A 309 -15.39 -8.67 0.40
C ASN A 309 -14.18 -9.38 -0.21
N LEU A 310 -13.50 -8.80 -1.20
CA LEU A 310 -12.28 -9.37 -1.73
C LEU A 310 -11.12 -9.25 -0.75
N GLU A 311 -10.38 -10.34 -0.64
CA GLU A 311 -9.17 -10.43 0.16
C GLU A 311 -7.96 -10.16 -0.72
N PHE A 312 -7.56 -8.89 -0.78
CA PHE A 312 -6.31 -8.51 -1.44
C PHE A 312 -5.13 -8.87 -0.53
N ASN A 313 -4.18 -9.63 -1.08
CA ASN A 313 -2.99 -10.07 -0.35
C ASN A 313 -1.76 -10.01 -1.28
N PRO A 314 -0.66 -9.35 -0.93
CA PRO A 314 0.52 -9.30 -1.79
C PRO A 314 1.16 -10.66 -2.04
N TRP A 315 0.77 -11.70 -1.28
CA TRP A 315 1.20 -13.09 -1.47
C TRP A 315 0.28 -13.88 -2.43
N ASN A 316 -0.79 -13.30 -2.93
CA ASN A 316 -1.55 -13.84 -4.06
C ASN A 316 -0.76 -13.57 -5.34
N THR A 317 0.18 -14.42 -5.63
CA THR A 317 1.14 -14.26 -6.73
C THR A 317 1.87 -15.59 -7.00
N THR A 318 2.60 -15.69 -8.11
CA THR A 318 3.52 -16.81 -8.36
C THR A 318 4.89 -16.56 -7.74
N ASP A 319 5.74 -17.58 -7.69
CA ASP A 319 7.10 -17.44 -7.14
C ASP A 319 7.92 -16.40 -7.89
N ASP A 320 7.72 -16.22 -9.19
CA ASP A 320 8.42 -15.23 -10.00
C ASP A 320 8.16 -13.78 -9.58
N PHE A 321 7.05 -13.54 -8.89
CA PHE A 321 6.63 -12.19 -8.47
C PHE A 321 6.40 -12.10 -6.94
N ARG A 322 6.96 -13.03 -6.17
CA ARG A 322 6.75 -13.06 -4.72
C ARG A 322 7.28 -11.80 -4.02
N PRO A 323 6.63 -11.37 -2.94
CA PRO A 323 7.14 -10.30 -2.09
C PRO A 323 8.51 -10.61 -1.50
N LEU A 324 9.39 -9.59 -1.41
CA LEU A 324 10.73 -9.68 -0.84
C LEU A 324 10.88 -8.77 0.39
N GLY A 325 11.83 -9.11 1.23
CA GLY A 325 12.21 -8.34 2.40
C GLY A 325 11.35 -8.60 3.62
N ASN A 326 11.90 -8.27 4.78
CA ASN A 326 11.32 -8.56 6.09
C ASN A 326 9.90 -8.02 6.28
N LEU A 327 9.63 -6.76 5.85
CA LEU A 327 8.28 -6.18 5.92
C LEU A 327 7.25 -6.98 5.13
N ASN A 328 7.58 -7.40 3.91
CA ASN A 328 6.68 -8.17 3.08
C ASN A 328 6.52 -9.61 3.57
N ARG A 329 7.58 -10.23 4.11
CA ARG A 329 7.49 -11.56 4.69
C ARG A 329 6.59 -11.57 5.93
N ALA A 330 6.68 -10.56 6.80
CA ALA A 330 5.76 -10.40 7.94
C ALA A 330 4.30 -10.21 7.49
N ARG A 331 4.06 -9.53 6.37
CA ARG A 331 2.72 -9.34 5.81
C ARG A 331 2.02 -10.67 5.49
N ARG A 332 2.75 -11.74 5.14
CA ARG A 332 2.16 -13.05 4.90
C ARG A 332 1.34 -13.52 6.11
N THR A 333 2.00 -13.66 7.25
CA THR A 333 1.36 -14.09 8.50
C THR A 333 0.17 -13.23 8.88
N VAL A 334 0.30 -11.93 8.68
CA VAL A 334 -0.71 -10.96 9.10
C VAL A 334 -1.93 -10.96 8.19
N TYR A 335 -1.73 -11.04 6.88
CA TYR A 335 -2.84 -11.05 5.92
C TYR A 335 -3.62 -12.37 6.00
N GLU A 336 -2.92 -13.50 6.19
CA GLU A 336 -3.55 -14.80 6.41
C GLU A 336 -4.43 -14.79 7.68
N ALA A 337 -3.89 -14.31 8.80
CA ALA A 337 -4.65 -14.16 10.05
C ALA A 337 -5.86 -13.23 9.88
N SER A 338 -5.70 -12.16 9.11
CA SER A 338 -6.76 -11.21 8.79
C SER A 338 -7.88 -11.81 7.95
N ALA A 339 -7.54 -12.66 6.98
CA ALA A 339 -8.50 -13.33 6.12
C ALA A 339 -9.36 -14.32 6.90
N ASN A 340 -8.73 -15.14 7.70
CA ASN A 340 -9.38 -16.17 8.53
C ASN A 340 -10.38 -15.54 9.52
N TYR A 341 -10.01 -14.46 10.17
CA TYR A 341 -10.92 -13.76 11.08
C TYR A 341 -12.19 -13.22 10.39
N ARG A 342 -12.04 -12.67 9.18
CA ARG A 342 -13.21 -12.14 8.43
C ARG A 342 -14.15 -13.24 7.94
N SER A 343 -13.59 -14.42 7.64
CA SER A 343 -14.35 -15.60 7.20
C SER A 343 -15.05 -16.36 8.33
N GLY A 344 -14.95 -15.89 9.60
CA GLY A 344 -15.57 -16.51 10.76
C GLY A 344 -14.90 -17.84 11.17
N ARG A 345 -13.66 -18.09 10.73
CA ARG A 345 -12.86 -19.24 11.19
C ARG A 345 -12.31 -18.92 12.57
N THR A 346 -12.66 -19.75 13.55
CA THR A 346 -12.65 -19.43 14.98
C THR A 346 -11.28 -19.43 15.67
N ASP A 347 -10.19 -19.70 15.00
CA ASP A 347 -8.87 -19.84 15.64
C ASP A 347 -7.89 -18.70 15.31
N ASP A 348 -8.32 -17.66 14.66
CA ASP A 348 -7.42 -16.65 14.12
C ASP A 348 -7.60 -15.26 14.72
N PRO A 349 -6.48 -14.54 14.89
CA PRO A 349 -6.52 -13.17 15.39
C PRO A 349 -7.25 -12.25 14.42
N PRO A 350 -7.95 -11.26 14.95
CA PRO A 350 -8.75 -10.34 14.15
C PRO A 350 -7.92 -9.54 13.16
N SER A 351 -8.51 -9.46 12.01
CA SER A 351 -8.13 -8.82 10.78
C SER A 351 -7.48 -7.46 10.89
N SER A 352 -6.57 -7.30 10.04
CA SER A 352 -6.06 -6.09 9.41
C SER A 352 -4.98 -5.34 10.16
N LEU A 353 -3.75 -5.77 9.94
CA LEU A 353 -2.59 -4.88 9.99
C LEU A 353 -2.79 -3.66 9.09
N VAL A 354 -3.48 -3.80 7.96
CA VAL A 354 -3.80 -2.66 7.09
C VAL A 354 -4.77 -1.70 7.76
N SER A 355 -5.80 -2.17 8.46
CA SER A 355 -6.68 -1.32 9.26
C SER A 355 -5.96 -0.80 10.51
N LEU A 356 -5.02 -1.55 11.06
CA LEU A 356 -4.23 -1.14 12.21
C LEU A 356 -3.18 -0.10 11.82
N VAL A 357 -2.48 -0.32 10.70
CA VAL A 357 -1.59 0.67 10.08
C VAL A 357 -2.34 1.95 9.77
N SER A 358 -3.56 1.84 9.31
CA SER A 358 -4.41 2.97 8.98
C SER A 358 -4.78 3.82 10.19
N LYS A 359 -5.20 3.18 11.30
CA LYS A 359 -5.49 3.88 12.55
C LYS A 359 -4.22 4.44 13.20
N VAL A 360 -3.11 3.74 13.00
CA VAL A 360 -1.81 4.09 13.50
C VAL A 360 -1.30 5.37 12.84
N VAL A 361 -1.42 5.50 11.52
CA VAL A 361 -1.01 6.72 10.79
C VAL A 361 -1.84 7.94 11.22
N GLY A 362 -3.15 7.81 11.37
CA GLY A 362 -4.01 8.91 11.83
C GLY A 362 -3.66 9.41 13.25
N VAL A 363 -3.25 8.53 14.16
CA VAL A 363 -2.90 8.90 15.55
C VAL A 363 -1.53 9.57 15.64
N VAL A 364 -0.56 9.21 14.81
CA VAL A 364 0.79 9.81 14.83
C VAL A 364 0.77 11.25 14.33
N LEU A 365 -0.07 11.58 13.37
CA LEU A 365 -0.23 12.97 12.89
C LEU A 365 -0.57 13.94 14.01
N VAL A 366 -1.36 13.51 14.98
CA VAL A 366 -1.71 14.36 16.11
C VAL A 366 -0.59 14.43 17.18
N GLY A 367 0.24 13.38 17.32
CA GLY A 367 1.43 13.39 18.19
C GLY A 367 2.47 14.41 17.76
N VAL A 368 2.59 14.59 16.46
CA VAL A 368 3.54 15.53 15.87
C VAL A 368 3.06 16.98 15.95
N ALA A 369 1.75 17.23 15.87
CA ALA A 369 1.23 18.56 16.15
C ALA A 369 1.59 19.04 17.58
N LEU A 370 1.72 18.11 18.53
CA LEU A 370 2.19 18.38 19.90
C LEU A 370 3.68 18.74 19.95
N VAL A 371 4.54 18.07 19.19
CA VAL A 371 5.98 18.37 19.12
C VAL A 371 6.23 19.69 18.36
N ALA A 372 5.47 19.96 17.32
CA ALA A 372 5.51 21.26 16.63
C ALA A 372 4.98 22.39 17.52
N GLY A 373 3.92 22.13 18.30
CA GLY A 373 3.40 23.07 19.27
C GLY A 373 4.39 23.38 20.41
N LEU A 374 5.11 22.37 20.91
CA LEU A 374 6.16 22.56 21.91
C LEU A 374 7.35 23.36 21.38
N ARG A 375 7.73 23.20 20.12
CA ARG A 375 8.77 24.02 19.44
C ARG A 375 8.30 25.47 19.21
N TYR A 376 7.02 25.68 18.91
CA TYR A 376 6.46 27.01 18.75
C TYR A 376 6.41 27.77 20.06
N VAL A 377 6.02 27.10 21.15
CA VAL A 377 6.01 27.69 22.51
C VAL A 377 7.42 27.99 23.00
N SER A 378 8.41 27.09 22.75
CA SER A 378 9.81 27.33 23.16
C SER A 378 10.50 28.46 22.38
N LYS A 379 10.03 28.78 21.15
CA LYS A 379 10.51 29.95 20.38
C LYS A 379 9.88 31.27 20.81
N ARG A 380 8.75 31.26 21.53
CA ARG A 380 8.14 32.49 22.07
C ARG A 380 8.59 32.82 23.51
N LEU A 381 9.29 31.90 24.15
CA LEU A 381 9.82 32.09 25.50
C LEU A 381 11.34 32.36 25.49
N ARG A 382 11.92 32.62 24.34
CA ARG A 382 13.23 33.24 24.12
C ARG A 382 13.00 34.53 23.36
#